data_554338e5c7e1959de23bc8b6af963056
#
_entry.id   554338e5c7e1959de23bc8b6af963056
#
_cell.length_a   1.000
_cell.length_b   1.000
_cell.length_c   1.000
_cell.angle_alpha   90.00
_cell.angle_beta   90.00
_cell.angle_gamma   90.00
#
_symmetry.space_group_name_H-M   'P 1'
#
loop_
_entity.id
_entity.type
_entity.pdbx_description
1 polymer ?
#
loop_
_entity_poly.entity_id
_entity_poly.type
_entity_poly.pdbx_seq_one_letter_code
_entity_poly.pdbx_strand_id
1 'polypeptide(L)'
;YMRTAYKRVIWEFGWCREIEEKHTGNFGARGQKRQKRRKATKEEIARHNQWKRERDVRRLIKWNFGEHDYWATLTYEKGYRPSIEEIRKDMDTMIRKTRTEYRKAGQELKYIYRVEIGKNGGLHIHILINRFATEKTATDLILASLWTKGHVNFKTTYNEGGYQKLAEYITKPTKGPENAYTKNYHPSRNLIRKDPEEKTINRRSLLDKKRKPITPKAPKGYYIEPDSIKMGINPVTGYAYRHYTLIKLDRRI
;
A
#
# COMPACT_ATOMS: atom_id res chain seq x y z
N TYR A 1 25.17 3.15 30.61
CA TYR A 1 24.07 3.65 29.74
C TYR A 1 23.50 2.47 28.96
N MET A 2 22.32 1.94 29.35
CA MET A 2 21.59 0.97 28.54
C MET A 2 21.19 1.63 27.22
N ARG A 3 21.81 1.26 26.11
CA ARG A 3 21.36 1.69 24.78
C ARG A 3 19.93 1.17 24.60
N THR A 4 19.00 2.10 24.45
CA THR A 4 17.60 1.80 24.17
C THR A 4 17.53 1.06 22.82
N ALA A 5 17.07 -0.19 22.86
CA ALA A 5 17.06 -1.05 21.68
C ALA A 5 15.78 -0.87 20.82
N TYR A 6 15.06 0.22 21.01
CA TYR A 6 13.82 0.53 20.30
C TYR A 6 13.98 1.75 19.41
N LYS A 7 13.29 1.74 18.29
CA LYS A 7 13.20 2.85 17.36
C LYS A 7 11.77 3.17 16.99
N ARG A 8 11.53 4.45 16.72
CA ARG A 8 10.33 4.97 16.07
C ARG A 8 10.70 5.30 14.63
N VAL A 9 9.92 4.77 13.70
CA VAL A 9 10.04 5.00 12.27
C VAL A 9 8.81 5.80 11.83
N ILE A 10 9.01 6.97 11.25
CA ILE A 10 7.97 7.93 10.88
C ILE A 10 7.92 8.05 9.37
N TRP A 11 6.77 7.74 8.80
CA TRP A 11 6.47 7.88 7.38
C TRP A 11 5.56 9.09 7.19
N GLU A 12 6.04 10.13 6.52
CA GLU A 12 5.31 11.38 6.30
C GLU A 12 4.65 11.40 4.93
N PHE A 13 3.33 11.70 4.89
CA PHE A 13 2.53 11.75 3.67
C PHE A 13 1.85 13.12 3.45
N GLY A 14 2.25 14.14 4.22
CA GLY A 14 1.65 15.47 4.17
C GLY A 14 0.37 15.58 4.99
N TRP A 15 -0.67 14.83 4.67
CA TRP A 15 -1.95 14.81 5.37
C TRP A 15 -2.03 13.82 6.54
N CYS A 16 -1.15 12.81 6.56
CA CYS A 16 -1.06 11.82 7.63
C CYS A 16 0.38 11.36 7.87
N ARG A 17 0.60 10.70 9.01
CA ARG A 17 1.85 10.03 9.37
C ARG A 17 1.58 8.59 9.76
N GLU A 18 2.36 7.65 9.24
CA GLU A 18 2.41 6.30 9.78
C GLU A 18 3.56 6.19 10.76
N ILE A 19 3.29 5.66 11.94
CA ILE A 19 4.28 5.47 13.00
C ILE A 19 4.47 3.97 13.23
N GLU A 20 5.71 3.53 13.14
CA GLU A 20 6.11 2.19 13.56
C GLU A 20 7.09 2.30 14.73
N GLU A 21 6.77 1.70 15.85
CA GLU A 21 7.64 1.61 17.02
C GLU A 21 7.97 0.15 17.27
N LYS A 22 9.24 -0.19 17.20
CA LYS A 22 9.70 -1.57 17.25
C LYS A 22 11.11 -1.70 17.78
N HIS A 23 11.47 -2.91 18.21
CA HIS A 23 12.84 -3.24 18.57
C HIS A 23 13.77 -3.14 17.35
N THR A 24 14.99 -2.65 17.53
CA THR A 24 15.96 -2.43 16.43
C THR A 24 16.47 -3.72 15.79
N GLY A 25 16.25 -4.88 16.41
CA GLY A 25 16.79 -6.16 15.96
C GLY A 25 18.19 -6.48 16.48
N ASN A 26 18.91 -5.50 17.02
CA ASN A 26 20.18 -5.74 17.69
C ASN A 26 19.92 -6.34 19.07
N PHE A 27 20.02 -7.67 19.14
CA PHE A 27 19.77 -8.44 20.35
C PHE A 27 21.07 -8.67 21.08
N GLY A 28 21.11 -8.24 22.33
CA GLY A 28 22.22 -8.48 23.25
C GLY A 28 22.97 -7.21 23.60
N ALA A 29 22.88 -6.80 24.87
CA ALA A 29 23.96 -6.06 25.47
C ALA A 29 25.18 -7.00 25.56
N ARG A 30 26.40 -6.43 25.51
CA ARG A 30 27.66 -7.18 25.65
C ARG A 30 27.57 -8.07 26.91
N GLY A 31 27.68 -9.39 26.75
CA GLY A 31 27.59 -10.35 27.84
C GLY A 31 26.20 -11.00 28.09
N GLN A 32 25.14 -10.61 27.41
CA GLN A 32 23.83 -11.29 27.53
C GLN A 32 23.71 -12.45 26.55
N LYS A 33 23.36 -13.66 27.07
CA LYS A 33 23.01 -14.80 26.22
C LYS A 33 21.77 -14.49 25.38
N ARG A 34 21.84 -14.76 24.07
CA ARG A 34 20.66 -14.71 23.19
C ARG A 34 19.62 -15.72 23.68
N GLN A 35 18.40 -15.26 23.92
CA GLN A 35 17.28 -16.19 24.10
C GLN A 35 17.10 -17.04 22.84
N LYS A 36 16.84 -18.36 23.00
CA LYS A 36 16.50 -19.23 21.88
C LYS A 36 15.28 -18.65 21.15
N ARG A 37 15.45 -18.29 19.89
CA ARG A 37 14.33 -17.84 19.06
C ARG A 37 13.53 -19.04 18.60
N ARG A 38 12.21 -18.96 18.72
CA ARG A 38 11.32 -19.90 18.05
C ARG A 38 11.44 -19.66 16.53
N LYS A 39 11.58 -20.73 15.75
CA LYS A 39 11.47 -20.63 14.28
C LYS A 39 10.02 -20.28 13.93
N ALA A 40 9.83 -19.27 13.06
CA ALA A 40 8.51 -18.95 12.53
C ALA A 40 8.03 -20.07 11.60
N THR A 41 6.74 -20.37 11.63
CA THR A 41 6.14 -21.32 10.69
C THR A 41 6.06 -20.72 9.28
N LYS A 42 5.86 -21.58 8.27
CA LYS A 42 5.69 -21.13 6.87
C LYS A 42 4.50 -20.18 6.73
N GLU A 43 3.40 -20.46 7.45
CA GLU A 43 2.18 -19.66 7.46
C GLU A 43 2.41 -18.29 8.13
N GLU A 44 3.18 -18.25 9.22
CA GLU A 44 3.55 -16.98 9.88
C GLU A 44 4.42 -16.12 8.97
N ILE A 45 5.36 -16.72 8.25
CA ILE A 45 6.21 -16.04 7.28
C ILE A 45 5.36 -15.51 6.12
N ALA A 46 4.45 -16.32 5.56
CA ALA A 46 3.57 -15.93 4.47
C ALA A 46 2.66 -14.76 4.87
N ARG A 47 2.04 -14.82 6.06
CA ARG A 47 1.21 -13.76 6.63
C ARG A 47 1.98 -12.47 6.85
N HIS A 48 3.20 -12.56 7.37
CA HIS A 48 4.06 -11.40 7.56
C HIS A 48 4.49 -10.77 6.21
N ASN A 49 4.82 -11.59 5.21
CA ASN A 49 5.17 -11.12 3.88
C ASN A 49 3.98 -10.46 3.17
N GLN A 50 2.76 -10.99 3.35
CA GLN A 50 1.54 -10.39 2.82
C GLN A 50 1.29 -9.03 3.49
N TRP A 51 1.35 -8.95 4.81
CA TRP A 51 1.22 -7.69 5.55
C TRP A 51 2.26 -6.64 5.11
N LYS A 52 3.51 -7.05 4.85
CA LYS A 52 4.54 -6.14 4.32
C LYS A 52 4.14 -5.58 2.94
N ARG A 53 3.68 -6.44 2.03
CA ARG A 53 3.23 -6.01 0.69
C ARG A 53 2.09 -5.02 0.76
N GLU A 54 1.07 -5.30 1.58
CA GLU A 54 -0.07 -4.40 1.80
C GLU A 54 0.38 -3.04 2.33
N ARG A 55 1.23 -3.03 3.34
CA ARG A 55 1.80 -1.82 3.91
C ARG A 55 2.59 -1.01 2.88
N ASP A 56 3.44 -1.67 2.10
CA ASP A 56 4.32 -0.99 1.14
C ASP A 56 3.50 -0.40 -0.02
N VAL A 57 2.47 -1.11 -0.50
CA VAL A 57 1.52 -0.58 -1.50
C VAL A 57 0.68 0.55 -0.93
N ARG A 58 0.18 0.44 0.30
CA ARG A 58 -0.57 1.51 0.96
C ARG A 58 0.25 2.80 1.04
N ARG A 59 1.54 2.71 1.41
CA ARG A 59 2.45 3.86 1.43
C ARG A 59 2.68 4.44 0.05
N LEU A 60 2.84 3.56 -0.94
CA LEU A 60 3.00 3.97 -2.33
C LEU A 60 1.77 4.75 -2.83
N ILE A 61 0.56 4.30 -2.47
CA ILE A 61 -0.69 5.03 -2.78
C ILE A 61 -0.68 6.38 -2.10
N LYS A 62 -0.41 6.45 -0.80
CA LYS A 62 -0.42 7.70 -0.02
C LYS A 62 0.52 8.80 -0.54
N TRP A 63 1.64 8.43 -1.15
CA TRP A 63 2.57 9.41 -1.74
C TRP A 63 2.20 9.88 -3.14
N ASN A 64 1.44 9.09 -3.88
CA ASN A 64 1.30 9.29 -5.32
C ASN A 64 -0.12 9.54 -5.79
N PHE A 65 -1.12 9.20 -4.96
CA PHE A 65 -2.52 9.31 -5.32
C PHE A 65 -3.29 10.07 -4.25
N GLY A 66 -4.33 10.79 -4.70
CA GLY A 66 -5.20 11.61 -3.86
C GLY A 66 -6.63 11.10 -3.82
N GLU A 67 -7.47 11.84 -3.10
CA GLU A 67 -8.92 11.72 -3.22
C GLU A 67 -9.33 12.08 -4.65
N HIS A 68 -10.34 11.37 -5.17
CA HIS A 68 -10.88 11.56 -6.51
C HIS A 68 -10.02 11.06 -7.67
N ASP A 69 -8.83 10.48 -7.42
CA ASP A 69 -8.15 9.68 -8.43
C ASP A 69 -9.01 8.46 -8.81
N TYR A 70 -8.80 7.88 -9.98
CA TYR A 70 -9.66 6.81 -10.44
C TYR A 70 -9.12 5.42 -10.05
N TRP A 71 -10.02 4.61 -9.50
CA TRP A 71 -9.96 3.16 -9.50
C TRP A 71 -10.83 2.66 -10.64
N ALA A 72 -10.22 2.42 -11.80
CA ALA A 72 -10.93 1.98 -12.99
C ALA A 72 -10.86 0.45 -13.15
N THR A 73 -11.91 -0.13 -13.70
CA THR A 73 -11.98 -1.55 -14.08
C THR A 73 -12.15 -1.65 -15.58
N LEU A 74 -11.18 -2.27 -16.24
CA LEU A 74 -11.20 -2.58 -17.66
C LEU A 74 -11.65 -4.03 -17.81
N THR A 75 -12.65 -4.28 -18.64
CA THR A 75 -13.15 -5.62 -18.93
C THR A 75 -12.98 -5.91 -20.41
N TYR A 76 -12.82 -7.18 -20.75
CA TYR A 76 -12.92 -7.63 -22.12
C TYR A 76 -14.37 -7.91 -22.49
N GLU A 77 -14.66 -8.00 -23.77
CA GLU A 77 -15.99 -8.37 -24.29
C GLU A 77 -16.42 -9.75 -23.75
N LYS A 78 -17.73 -9.91 -23.58
CA LYS A 78 -18.31 -11.15 -23.06
C LYS A 78 -17.92 -12.33 -23.94
N GLY A 79 -17.37 -13.38 -23.34
CA GLY A 79 -16.94 -14.60 -24.05
C GLY A 79 -15.49 -14.57 -24.54
N TYR A 80 -14.88 -13.41 -24.66
CA TYR A 80 -13.45 -13.33 -25.03
C TYR A 80 -12.54 -13.65 -23.84
N ARG A 81 -11.58 -14.53 -24.07
CA ARG A 81 -10.62 -15.03 -23.06
C ARG A 81 -9.20 -14.87 -23.59
N PRO A 82 -8.62 -13.67 -23.46
CA PRO A 82 -7.26 -13.43 -23.93
C PRO A 82 -6.24 -14.25 -23.13
N SER A 83 -5.20 -14.65 -23.82
CA SER A 83 -3.99 -15.18 -23.16
C SER A 83 -3.28 -14.07 -22.38
N ILE A 84 -2.32 -14.46 -21.55
CA ILE A 84 -1.59 -13.49 -20.74
C ILE A 84 -0.65 -12.66 -21.59
N GLU A 85 -0.08 -13.22 -22.63
CA GLU A 85 0.69 -12.46 -23.59
C GLU A 85 -0.15 -11.38 -24.27
N GLU A 86 -1.38 -11.69 -24.63
CA GLU A 86 -2.33 -10.71 -25.17
C GLU A 86 -2.66 -9.63 -24.18
N ILE A 87 -2.97 -9.97 -22.91
CA ILE A 87 -3.23 -8.99 -21.85
C ILE A 87 -2.04 -8.06 -21.66
N ARG A 88 -0.81 -8.59 -21.65
CA ARG A 88 0.41 -7.78 -21.54
C ARG A 88 0.54 -6.81 -22.70
N LYS A 89 0.38 -7.28 -23.94
CA LYS A 89 0.44 -6.43 -25.15
C LYS A 89 -0.63 -5.34 -25.13
N ASP A 90 -1.86 -5.69 -24.75
CA ASP A 90 -2.98 -4.75 -24.64
C ASP A 90 -2.69 -3.67 -23.60
N MET A 91 -2.22 -4.07 -22.41
CA MET A 91 -1.87 -3.13 -21.35
C MET A 91 -0.66 -2.25 -21.69
N ASP A 92 0.38 -2.81 -22.28
CA ASP A 92 1.56 -2.04 -22.72
C ASP A 92 1.16 -1.00 -23.77
N THR A 93 0.31 -1.39 -24.72
CA THR A 93 -0.21 -0.48 -25.75
C THR A 93 -1.07 0.61 -25.16
N MET A 94 -2.03 0.25 -24.29
CA MET A 94 -2.90 1.20 -23.61
C MET A 94 -2.10 2.19 -22.76
N ILE A 95 -1.19 1.71 -21.92
CA ILE A 95 -0.37 2.56 -21.05
C ILE A 95 0.52 3.50 -21.88
N ARG A 96 1.12 3.00 -22.96
CA ARG A 96 1.93 3.83 -23.86
C ARG A 96 1.12 4.95 -24.49
N LYS A 97 -0.08 4.65 -25.02
CA LYS A 97 -0.98 5.66 -25.61
C LYS A 97 -1.48 6.64 -24.54
N THR A 98 -1.94 6.15 -23.38
CA THR A 98 -2.38 6.99 -22.25
C THR A 98 -1.27 7.95 -21.82
N ARG A 99 -0.02 7.49 -21.73
CA ARG A 99 1.13 8.34 -21.38
C ARG A 99 1.35 9.45 -22.41
N THR A 100 1.12 9.17 -23.69
CA THR A 100 1.20 10.18 -24.73
C THR A 100 0.14 11.27 -24.54
N GLU A 101 -1.11 10.90 -24.29
CA GLU A 101 -2.19 11.86 -24.05
C GLU A 101 -1.96 12.68 -22.77
N TYR A 102 -1.49 12.07 -21.68
CA TYR A 102 -1.10 12.79 -20.47
C TYR A 102 -0.02 13.84 -20.75
N ARG A 103 1.03 13.46 -21.51
CA ARG A 103 2.10 14.40 -21.89
C ARG A 103 1.59 15.57 -22.73
N LYS A 104 0.67 15.34 -23.67
CA LYS A 104 0.03 16.41 -24.45
C LYS A 104 -0.73 17.39 -23.55
N ALA A 105 -1.30 16.90 -22.45
CA ALA A 105 -1.99 17.72 -21.45
C ALA A 105 -1.04 18.30 -20.38
N GLY A 106 0.29 18.15 -20.52
CA GLY A 106 1.27 18.62 -19.54
C GLY A 106 1.25 17.84 -18.23
N GLN A 107 0.68 16.64 -18.22
CA GLN A 107 0.53 15.79 -17.03
C GLN A 107 1.48 14.59 -17.06
N GLU A 108 1.84 14.12 -15.88
CA GLU A 108 2.62 12.90 -15.70
C GLU A 108 1.70 11.73 -15.34
N LEU A 109 1.74 10.65 -16.12
CA LEU A 109 0.94 9.44 -15.86
C LEU A 109 1.53 8.63 -14.70
N LYS A 110 0.73 8.44 -13.65
CA LYS A 110 1.00 7.53 -12.52
C LYS A 110 -0.08 6.46 -12.43
N TYR A 111 0.31 5.21 -12.22
CA TYR A 111 -0.65 4.12 -12.10
C TYR A 111 -0.12 2.95 -11.28
N ILE A 112 -1.06 2.14 -10.79
CA ILE A 112 -0.83 0.78 -10.28
C ILE A 112 -1.95 -0.09 -10.85
N TYR A 113 -1.63 -1.14 -11.62
CA TYR A 113 -2.67 -2.05 -12.10
C TYR A 113 -2.43 -3.50 -11.65
N ARG A 114 -3.52 -4.26 -11.60
CA ARG A 114 -3.51 -5.71 -11.42
C ARG A 114 -4.49 -6.38 -12.38
N VAL A 115 -4.17 -7.60 -12.76
CA VAL A 115 -5.07 -8.47 -13.51
C VAL A 115 -5.77 -9.41 -12.52
N GLU A 116 -7.05 -9.60 -12.68
CA GLU A 116 -7.86 -10.51 -11.87
C GLU A 116 -8.76 -11.36 -12.73
N ILE A 117 -8.85 -12.65 -12.42
CA ILE A 117 -9.83 -13.55 -13.01
C ILE A 117 -11.01 -13.63 -12.07
N GLY A 118 -12.17 -13.19 -12.54
CA GLY A 118 -13.42 -13.23 -11.78
C GLY A 118 -13.91 -14.66 -11.58
N LYS A 119 -14.87 -14.85 -10.66
CA LYS A 119 -15.43 -16.15 -10.31
C LYS A 119 -15.98 -16.95 -11.51
N ASN A 120 -16.45 -16.25 -12.53
CA ASN A 120 -17.01 -16.83 -13.75
C ASN A 120 -15.98 -16.88 -14.90
N GLY A 121 -14.68 -16.79 -14.58
CA GLY A 121 -13.59 -16.81 -15.56
C GLY A 121 -13.47 -15.54 -16.42
N GLY A 122 -14.22 -14.48 -16.12
CA GLY A 122 -14.07 -13.18 -16.79
C GLY A 122 -12.79 -12.49 -16.34
N LEU A 123 -12.05 -11.92 -17.30
CA LEU A 123 -10.84 -11.19 -17.04
C LEU A 123 -11.16 -9.71 -16.74
N HIS A 124 -10.62 -9.23 -15.64
CA HIS A 124 -10.73 -7.83 -15.19
C HIS A 124 -9.34 -7.27 -14.95
N ILE A 125 -9.10 -6.07 -15.44
CA ILE A 125 -7.90 -5.32 -15.13
C ILE A 125 -8.32 -4.14 -14.29
N HIS A 126 -7.83 -4.10 -13.06
CA HIS A 126 -8.06 -2.98 -12.15
C HIS A 126 -6.86 -2.05 -12.20
N ILE A 127 -7.09 -0.78 -12.41
CA ILE A 127 -6.05 0.24 -12.46
C ILE A 127 -6.37 1.42 -11.56
N LEU A 128 -5.48 1.70 -10.62
CA LEU A 128 -5.41 2.97 -9.92
C LEU A 128 -4.61 3.93 -10.79
N ILE A 129 -5.18 5.07 -11.13
CA ILE A 129 -4.59 6.06 -12.04
C ILE A 129 -4.86 7.47 -11.53
N ASN A 130 -3.83 8.33 -11.59
CA ASN A 130 -4.01 9.73 -11.23
C ASN A 130 -4.94 10.43 -12.23
N ARG A 131 -5.88 11.21 -11.67
CA ARG A 131 -6.90 11.92 -12.46
C ARG A 131 -6.45 13.33 -12.82
N PHE A 132 -6.80 13.75 -14.03
CA PHE A 132 -6.83 15.14 -14.41
C PHE A 132 -8.03 15.41 -15.33
N ALA A 133 -8.43 16.68 -15.42
CA ALA A 133 -9.39 17.15 -16.39
C ALA A 133 -8.95 18.55 -16.87
N THR A 134 -9.11 18.79 -18.15
CA THR A 134 -8.92 20.10 -18.82
C THR A 134 -10.15 20.40 -19.65
N GLU A 135 -10.26 21.58 -20.22
CA GLU A 135 -11.35 21.93 -21.14
C GLU A 135 -11.41 21.00 -22.37
N LYS A 136 -10.29 20.43 -22.79
CA LYS A 136 -10.16 19.63 -24.02
C LYS A 136 -10.20 18.13 -23.79
N THR A 137 -9.78 17.66 -22.61
CA THR A 137 -9.64 16.22 -22.33
C THR A 137 -9.61 15.93 -20.84
N ALA A 138 -9.95 14.68 -20.50
CA ALA A 138 -9.91 14.18 -19.13
C ALA A 138 -9.48 12.70 -19.11
N THR A 139 -9.01 12.23 -17.95
CA THR A 139 -8.52 10.86 -17.77
C THR A 139 -9.53 9.80 -18.19
N ASP A 140 -10.78 9.95 -17.81
CA ASP A 140 -11.86 9.01 -18.15
C ASP A 140 -12.13 8.95 -19.65
N LEU A 141 -12.18 10.09 -20.34
CA LEU A 141 -12.33 10.18 -21.79
C LEU A 141 -11.16 9.49 -22.51
N ILE A 142 -9.93 9.72 -22.05
CA ILE A 142 -8.73 9.07 -22.61
C ILE A 142 -8.83 7.56 -22.46
N LEU A 143 -9.11 7.06 -21.26
CA LEU A 143 -9.16 5.62 -21.00
C LEU A 143 -10.31 4.97 -21.78
N ALA A 144 -11.49 5.58 -21.82
CA ALA A 144 -12.65 5.07 -22.57
C ALA A 144 -12.35 5.01 -24.09
N SER A 145 -11.68 5.99 -24.66
CA SER A 145 -11.32 6.01 -26.08
C SER A 145 -10.22 5.02 -26.45
N LEU A 146 -9.28 4.76 -25.54
CA LEU A 146 -8.13 3.89 -25.80
C LEU A 146 -8.39 2.40 -25.50
N TRP A 147 -9.33 2.09 -24.59
CA TRP A 147 -9.71 0.74 -24.29
C TRP A 147 -10.84 0.25 -25.21
N THR A 148 -10.46 -0.33 -26.34
CA THR A 148 -11.41 -0.80 -27.38
C THR A 148 -11.76 -2.30 -27.26
N LYS A 149 -11.34 -2.96 -26.17
CA LYS A 149 -11.49 -4.42 -25.99
C LYS A 149 -12.74 -4.81 -25.18
N GLY A 150 -13.48 -3.83 -24.68
CA GLY A 150 -14.67 -4.01 -23.85
C GLY A 150 -15.02 -2.73 -23.11
N HIS A 151 -15.45 -2.84 -21.86
CA HIS A 151 -15.95 -1.72 -21.08
C HIS A 151 -14.93 -1.18 -20.06
N VAL A 152 -15.04 0.12 -19.76
CA VAL A 152 -14.32 0.77 -18.68
C VAL A 152 -15.33 1.28 -17.65
N ASN A 153 -15.17 0.88 -16.40
CA ASN A 153 -15.95 1.39 -15.27
C ASN A 153 -15.05 2.19 -14.35
N PHE A 154 -15.50 3.37 -13.91
CA PHE A 154 -14.74 4.28 -13.06
C PHE A 154 -15.35 4.38 -11.68
N LYS A 155 -14.51 4.33 -10.66
CA LYS A 155 -14.81 4.70 -9.28
C LYS A 155 -13.77 5.67 -8.79
N THR A 156 -14.16 6.70 -8.07
CA THR A 156 -13.23 7.60 -7.41
C THR A 156 -12.63 6.95 -6.17
N THR A 157 -11.39 7.28 -5.88
CA THR A 157 -10.75 6.86 -4.63
C THR A 157 -11.15 7.79 -3.49
N TYR A 158 -11.27 7.21 -2.30
CA TYR A 158 -11.45 7.93 -1.04
C TYR A 158 -10.32 7.54 -0.10
N ASN A 159 -9.85 8.47 0.70
CA ASN A 159 -8.76 8.21 1.64
C ASN A 159 -9.22 7.69 3.01
N GLU A 160 -10.49 7.39 3.20
CA GLU A 160 -11.00 6.76 4.40
C GLU A 160 -10.25 5.47 4.73
N GLY A 161 -9.89 5.29 6.01
CA GLY A 161 -9.05 4.16 6.43
C GLY A 161 -7.65 4.16 5.82
N GLY A 162 -7.18 5.31 5.28
CA GLY A 162 -5.82 5.49 4.78
C GLY A 162 -5.45 4.55 3.65
N TYR A 163 -6.39 4.22 2.76
CA TYR A 163 -6.22 3.28 1.63
C TYR A 163 -5.93 1.82 2.02
N GLN A 164 -6.25 1.41 3.26
CA GLN A 164 -5.97 0.04 3.72
C GLN A 164 -6.67 -1.00 2.84
N LYS A 165 -8.00 -0.86 2.64
CA LYS A 165 -8.80 -1.80 1.84
C LYS A 165 -8.33 -1.87 0.38
N LEU A 166 -7.95 -0.73 -0.21
CA LEU A 166 -7.45 -0.68 -1.58
C LEU A 166 -6.10 -1.39 -1.71
N ALA A 167 -5.18 -1.18 -0.76
CA ALA A 167 -3.89 -1.86 -0.74
C ALA A 167 -4.03 -3.39 -0.55
N GLU A 168 -4.92 -3.82 0.34
CA GLU A 168 -5.26 -5.24 0.52
C GLU A 168 -5.79 -5.84 -0.77
N TYR A 169 -6.71 -5.14 -1.46
CA TYR A 169 -7.26 -5.60 -2.73
C TYR A 169 -6.17 -5.71 -3.81
N ILE A 170 -5.34 -4.68 -3.97
CA ILE A 170 -4.25 -4.67 -4.97
C ILE A 170 -3.26 -5.81 -4.75
N THR A 171 -2.95 -6.13 -3.49
CA THR A 171 -1.94 -7.13 -3.14
C THR A 171 -2.49 -8.52 -2.88
N LYS A 172 -3.82 -8.69 -2.94
CA LYS A 172 -4.48 -9.98 -2.71
C LYS A 172 -3.86 -11.06 -3.59
N PRO A 173 -3.46 -12.21 -3.03
CA PRO A 173 -2.91 -13.31 -3.81
C PRO A 173 -3.90 -13.77 -4.88
N THR A 174 -3.44 -13.97 -6.10
CA THR A 174 -4.22 -14.59 -7.17
C THR A 174 -4.32 -16.08 -6.90
N LYS A 175 -5.50 -16.66 -7.00
CA LYS A 175 -5.72 -18.11 -6.86
C LYS A 175 -5.66 -18.76 -8.23
N GLY A 176 -5.07 -19.98 -8.33
CA GLY A 176 -5.05 -20.77 -9.54
C GLY A 176 -3.68 -20.87 -10.23
N PRO A 177 -3.58 -21.63 -11.33
CA PRO A 177 -2.36 -21.78 -12.11
C PRO A 177 -1.83 -20.46 -12.68
N GLU A 178 -2.68 -19.44 -12.73
CA GLU A 178 -2.33 -18.07 -13.11
C GLU A 178 -1.42 -17.39 -12.07
N ASN A 179 -1.16 -17.99 -10.91
CA ASN A 179 -0.09 -17.57 -10.01
C ASN A 179 1.31 -17.54 -10.67
N ALA A 180 1.46 -18.21 -11.82
CA ALA A 180 2.63 -18.13 -12.68
C ALA A 180 2.81 -16.74 -13.32
N TYR A 181 1.79 -15.87 -13.27
CA TYR A 181 1.87 -14.50 -13.78
C TYR A 181 2.43 -13.53 -12.76
N THR A 182 3.55 -13.90 -12.28
CA THR A 182 4.72 -13.11 -11.93
C THR A 182 4.58 -11.97 -10.93
N LYS A 183 3.59 -11.14 -10.95
CA LYS A 183 3.43 -10.03 -9.98
C LYS A 183 1.95 -9.79 -9.72
N ASN A 184 1.58 -9.75 -8.45
CA ASN A 184 0.21 -9.46 -8.06
C ASN A 184 -0.26 -8.07 -8.54
N TYR A 185 0.67 -7.14 -8.83
CA TYR A 185 0.38 -5.79 -9.31
C TYR A 185 1.58 -5.18 -10.04
N HIS A 186 1.32 -4.19 -10.89
CA HIS A 186 2.29 -3.51 -11.74
C HIS A 186 2.24 -1.99 -11.51
N PRO A 187 3.16 -1.43 -10.73
CA PRO A 187 3.25 0.02 -10.51
C PRO A 187 4.04 0.71 -11.63
N SER A 188 3.67 1.94 -11.97
CA SER A 188 4.49 2.79 -12.83
C SER A 188 5.84 3.10 -12.16
N ARG A 189 6.89 3.30 -12.99
CA ARG A 189 8.27 3.46 -12.49
C ARG A 189 8.51 4.81 -11.80
N ASN A 190 7.73 5.81 -12.14
CA ASN A 190 7.82 7.19 -11.66
C ASN A 190 7.10 7.46 -10.33
N LEU A 191 6.62 6.42 -9.65
CA LEU A 191 6.02 6.60 -8.35
C LEU A 191 7.05 7.03 -7.30
N ILE A 192 6.71 8.09 -6.56
CA ILE A 192 7.53 8.62 -5.48
C ILE A 192 7.62 7.59 -4.35
N ARG A 193 8.82 7.41 -3.82
CA ARG A 193 9.14 6.62 -2.63
C ARG A 193 10.06 7.44 -1.75
N LYS A 194 9.66 7.67 -0.51
CA LYS A 194 10.46 8.44 0.45
C LYS A 194 10.94 7.52 1.57
N ASP A 195 12.14 7.76 2.03
CA ASP A 195 12.67 7.11 3.22
C ASP A 195 12.00 7.66 4.48
N PRO A 196 11.81 6.83 5.51
CA PRO A 196 11.25 7.28 6.77
C PRO A 196 12.29 8.02 7.62
N GLU A 197 11.81 8.88 8.50
CA GLU A 197 12.61 9.39 9.62
C GLU A 197 12.70 8.32 10.72
N GLU A 198 13.90 8.07 11.25
CA GLU A 198 14.13 7.14 12.34
C GLU A 198 14.60 7.86 13.60
N LYS A 199 13.97 7.57 14.74
CA LYS A 199 14.32 8.10 16.06
C LYS A 199 14.49 6.97 17.07
N THR A 200 15.53 7.04 17.89
CA THR A 200 15.66 6.12 19.03
C THR A 200 14.65 6.48 20.12
N ILE A 201 13.97 5.49 20.66
CA ILE A 201 12.97 5.67 21.72
C ILE A 201 13.23 4.75 22.91
N ASN A 202 12.68 5.12 24.07
CA ASN A 202 12.81 4.33 25.27
C ASN A 202 11.73 3.21 25.31
N ARG A 203 12.08 2.02 25.79
CA ARG A 203 11.15 0.90 26.03
C ARG A 203 9.94 1.31 26.87
N ARG A 204 10.12 2.20 27.86
CA ARG A 204 9.05 2.69 28.75
C ARG A 204 7.94 3.44 28.02
N SER A 205 8.16 3.86 26.77
CA SER A 205 7.11 4.47 25.94
C SER A 205 6.15 3.46 25.33
N LEU A 206 6.52 2.16 25.29
CA LEU A 206 5.72 1.10 24.69
C LEU A 206 5.04 0.20 25.71
N LEU A 207 5.63 0.03 26.89
CA LEU A 207 5.16 -0.90 27.91
C LEU A 207 5.02 -0.19 29.26
N ASP A 208 3.92 -0.44 29.95
CA ASP A 208 3.68 0.00 31.33
C ASP A 208 4.57 -0.78 32.35
N LYS A 209 4.39 -0.43 33.64
CA LYS A 209 5.10 -1.13 34.75
C LYS A 209 4.77 -2.61 34.81
N LYS A 210 3.59 -3.03 34.38
CA LYS A 210 3.10 -4.43 34.32
C LYS A 210 3.45 -5.12 32.99
N ARG A 211 4.29 -4.49 32.15
CA ARG A 211 4.71 -4.97 30.83
C ARG A 211 3.55 -5.12 29.82
N LYS A 212 2.45 -4.42 30.00
CA LYS A 212 1.35 -4.35 29.02
C LYS A 212 1.64 -3.27 28.00
N PRO A 213 1.24 -3.47 26.71
CA PRO A 213 1.38 -2.44 25.69
C PRO A 213 0.57 -1.18 26.03
N ILE A 214 1.20 -0.02 25.88
CA ILE A 214 0.56 1.28 26.13
C ILE A 214 -0.06 1.77 24.81
N THR A 215 -1.35 2.13 24.86
CA THR A 215 -2.05 2.76 23.72
C THR A 215 -1.35 4.07 23.33
N PRO A 216 -1.09 4.32 22.04
CA PRO A 216 -0.49 5.57 21.59
C PRO A 216 -1.42 6.76 21.86
N LYS A 217 -0.83 7.92 22.08
CA LYS A 217 -1.57 9.19 22.22
C LYS A 217 -1.27 10.06 21.00
N ALA A 218 -2.30 10.72 20.48
CA ALA A 218 -2.14 11.67 19.39
C ALA A 218 -1.43 12.93 19.89
N PRO A 219 -0.42 13.45 19.17
CA PRO A 219 0.14 14.77 19.44
C PRO A 219 -0.85 15.88 19.05
N LYS A 220 -0.62 17.10 19.51
CA LYS A 220 -1.43 18.28 19.15
C LYS A 220 -1.51 18.42 17.62
N GLY A 221 -2.70 18.69 17.10
CA GLY A 221 -2.96 18.84 15.66
C GLY A 221 -3.14 17.53 14.90
N TYR A 222 -3.23 16.40 15.61
CA TYR A 222 -3.49 15.09 15.00
C TYR A 222 -4.53 14.30 15.80
N TYR A 223 -5.22 13.39 15.14
CA TYR A 223 -5.92 12.29 15.79
C TYR A 223 -5.35 10.95 15.29
N ILE A 224 -5.60 9.89 16.04
CA ILE A 224 -5.21 8.53 15.64
C ILE A 224 -6.38 7.89 14.93
N GLU A 225 -6.14 7.34 13.73
CA GLU A 225 -7.10 6.49 13.04
C GLU A 225 -7.30 5.18 13.84
N PRO A 226 -8.48 4.94 14.45
CA PRO A 226 -8.65 3.84 15.39
C PRO A 226 -8.31 2.47 14.80
N ASP A 227 -8.75 2.19 13.58
CA ASP A 227 -8.55 0.91 12.90
C ASP A 227 -7.10 0.68 12.46
N SER A 228 -6.26 1.71 12.51
CA SER A 228 -4.84 1.62 12.18
C SER A 228 -3.97 1.11 13.34
N ILE A 229 -4.51 1.08 14.57
CA ILE A 229 -3.74 0.69 15.76
C ILE A 229 -3.49 -0.81 15.75
N LYS A 230 -2.23 -1.19 15.60
CA LYS A 230 -1.74 -2.57 15.75
C LYS A 230 -0.62 -2.57 16.77
N MET A 231 -0.83 -3.17 17.93
CA MET A 231 0.17 -3.22 18.99
C MET A 231 0.14 -4.54 19.73
N GLY A 232 1.27 -4.90 20.33
CA GLY A 232 1.37 -6.15 21.06
C GLY A 232 2.80 -6.51 21.41
N ILE A 233 2.97 -7.77 21.77
CA ILE A 233 4.27 -8.39 21.95
C ILE A 233 4.45 -9.39 20.80
N ASN A 234 5.54 -9.26 20.07
CA ASN A 234 5.83 -10.17 18.96
C ASN A 234 6.11 -11.59 19.53
N PRO A 235 5.33 -12.60 19.13
CA PRO A 235 5.44 -13.95 19.72
C PRO A 235 6.76 -14.66 19.39
N VAL A 236 7.42 -14.24 18.31
CA VAL A 236 8.71 -14.82 17.89
C VAL A 236 9.88 -14.17 18.62
N THR A 237 9.83 -12.87 18.85
CA THR A 237 10.96 -12.11 19.43
C THR A 237 10.77 -11.71 20.88
N GLY A 238 9.54 -11.77 21.42
CA GLY A 238 9.20 -11.34 22.77
C GLY A 238 9.24 -9.82 22.97
N TYR A 239 9.44 -9.01 21.91
CA TYR A 239 9.52 -7.57 22.02
C TYR A 239 8.21 -6.88 21.66
N ALA A 240 7.92 -5.79 22.39
CA ALA A 240 6.76 -4.96 22.11
C ALA A 240 6.90 -4.28 20.74
N TYR A 241 5.78 -4.10 20.07
CA TYR A 241 5.66 -3.31 18.86
C TYR A 241 4.37 -2.50 18.87
N ARG A 242 4.35 -1.41 18.10
CA ARG A 242 3.20 -0.54 17.95
C ARG A 242 3.23 0.11 16.58
N HIS A 243 2.10 0.04 15.86
CA HIS A 243 1.88 0.70 14.57
C HIS A 243 0.58 1.47 14.65
N TYR A 244 0.54 2.69 14.13
CA TYR A 244 -0.66 3.50 14.08
C TYR A 244 -0.50 4.63 13.06
N THR A 245 -1.62 5.19 12.62
CA THR A 245 -1.66 6.31 11.68
C THR A 245 -2.19 7.54 12.40
N LEU A 246 -1.47 8.65 12.26
CA LEU A 246 -1.85 9.98 12.71
C LEU A 246 -2.42 10.74 11.53
N ILE A 247 -3.63 11.27 11.65
CA ILE A 247 -4.28 12.11 10.65
C ILE A 247 -4.21 13.57 11.13
N LYS A 248 -3.82 14.50 10.26
CA LYS A 248 -3.84 15.93 10.56
C LYS A 248 -5.26 16.44 10.76
N LEU A 249 -5.47 17.22 11.82
CA LEU A 249 -6.75 17.88 12.10
C LEU A 249 -6.98 19.11 11.20
N ASP A 250 -5.92 19.84 10.86
CA ASP A 250 -6.00 21.01 9.96
C ASP A 250 -5.98 20.55 8.49
N ARG A 251 -7.09 20.06 8.01
CA ARG A 251 -7.42 20.09 6.60
C ARG A 251 -8.15 21.41 6.33
N ARG A 252 -7.42 22.45 5.98
CA ARG A 252 -8.05 23.51 5.16
C ARG A 252 -8.35 22.85 3.81
N ILE A 253 -9.62 22.66 3.57
CA ILE A 253 -10.20 22.25 2.29
C ILE A 253 -9.89 23.33 1.27
#